data_24fe617938a3ff84135f3b23fa329711
#
_entry.id   24fe617938a3ff84135f3b23fa329711
#
_cell.length_a   1.000
_cell.length_b   1.000
_cell.length_c   1.000
_cell.angle_alpha   90.00
_cell.angle_beta   90.00
_cell.angle_gamma   90.00
#
_symmetry.space_group_name_H-M   'P 1'
#
loop_
_entity.id
_entity.type
_entity.pdbx_description
1 polymer ?
#
loop_
_entity_poly.entity_id
_entity_poly.type
_entity_poly.pdbx_seq_one_letter_code
_entity_poly.pdbx_strand_id
1 'polypeptide(L)'
;MALTLKQLRYLVAIQEQRHFGRAAQSLHVTQPTLSHQLRRLEKTLGAELVERGQPVALTPVGREIARRARGILSEVSDIQRLASRVGG
;
A
#
# COMPACT_ATOMS: atom_id res chain seq x y z
N MET A 1 2.46 -17.78 1.50
CA MET A 1 2.30 -16.39 1.92
C MET A 1 1.63 -15.57 0.83
N ALA A 2 0.64 -14.78 1.19
CA ALA A 2 -0.20 -14.07 0.21
C ALA A 2 0.02 -12.55 0.19
N LEU A 3 1.20 -12.10 0.56
CA LEU A 3 1.57 -10.69 0.46
C LEU A 3 1.77 -10.31 -1.00
N THR A 4 1.13 -9.22 -1.45
CA THR A 4 1.21 -8.78 -2.85
C THR A 4 1.70 -7.33 -2.94
N LEU A 5 2.28 -6.99 -4.10
CA LEU A 5 2.67 -5.61 -4.39
C LEU A 5 1.47 -4.67 -4.37
N LYS A 6 0.32 -5.14 -4.84
CA LYS A 6 -0.92 -4.36 -4.80
C LYS A 6 -1.26 -3.95 -3.36
N GLN A 7 -1.16 -4.88 -2.41
CA GLN A 7 -1.44 -4.59 -1.01
C GLN A 7 -0.45 -3.58 -0.44
N LEU A 8 0.82 -3.66 -0.83
CA LEU A 8 1.82 -2.68 -0.42
C LEU A 8 1.51 -1.29 -0.98
N ARG A 9 1.05 -1.21 -2.24
CA ARG A 9 0.61 0.05 -2.83
C ARG A 9 -0.55 0.65 -2.05
N TYR A 10 -1.49 -0.19 -1.62
CA TYR A 10 -2.66 0.25 -0.87
C TYR A 10 -2.24 0.84 0.49
N LEU A 11 -1.31 0.20 1.17
CA LEU A 11 -0.81 0.69 2.45
C LEU A 11 -0.12 2.05 2.30
N VAL A 12 0.71 2.20 1.28
CA VAL A 12 1.40 3.46 0.99
C VAL A 12 0.39 4.57 0.68
N ALA A 13 -0.66 4.25 -0.09
CA ALA A 13 -1.69 5.24 -0.42
C ALA A 13 -2.43 5.73 0.83
N ILE A 14 -2.72 4.83 1.78
CA ILE A 14 -3.32 5.20 3.07
C ILE A 14 -2.41 6.17 3.83
N GLN A 15 -1.11 5.89 3.84
CA GLN A 15 -0.15 6.76 4.51
C GLN A 15 -0.11 8.15 3.88
N GLU A 16 -0.14 8.22 2.56
CA GLU A 16 -0.07 9.48 1.83
C GLU A 16 -1.34 10.31 1.96
N GLN A 17 -2.48 9.67 1.83
CA GLN A 17 -3.77 10.38 1.80
C GLN A 17 -4.38 10.59 3.18
N ARG A 18 -4.12 9.70 4.13
CA ARG A 18 -4.66 9.72 5.48
C ARG A 18 -6.20 9.77 5.50
N HIS A 19 -6.82 9.23 4.45
CA HIS A 19 -8.26 9.25 4.24
C HIS A 19 -8.62 8.11 3.29
N PHE A 20 -9.49 7.20 3.73
CA PHE A 20 -9.83 6.01 2.95
C PHE A 20 -10.41 6.35 1.57
N GLY A 21 -11.33 7.33 1.53
CA GLY A 21 -11.95 7.74 0.26
C GLY A 21 -10.94 8.27 -0.75
N ARG A 22 -10.04 9.14 -0.30
CA ARG A 22 -9.01 9.72 -1.17
C ARG A 22 -7.99 8.68 -1.61
N ALA A 23 -7.63 7.79 -0.70
CA ALA A 23 -6.70 6.71 -1.04
C ALA A 23 -7.31 5.79 -2.10
N ALA A 24 -8.56 5.39 -1.91
CA ALA A 24 -9.28 4.56 -2.88
C ALA A 24 -9.35 5.25 -4.26
N GLN A 25 -9.67 6.55 -4.25
CA GLN A 25 -9.70 7.36 -5.47
C GLN A 25 -8.36 7.35 -6.20
N SER A 26 -7.27 7.58 -5.45
CA SER A 26 -5.92 7.62 -6.03
C SER A 26 -5.51 6.27 -6.61
N LEU A 27 -6.08 5.19 -6.12
CA LEU A 27 -5.80 3.83 -6.57
C LEU A 27 -6.78 3.33 -7.63
N HIS A 28 -7.80 4.13 -7.95
CA HIS A 28 -8.87 3.75 -8.89
C HIS A 28 -9.62 2.50 -8.44
N VAL A 29 -9.90 2.41 -7.15
CA VAL A 29 -10.67 1.31 -6.55
C VAL A 29 -11.75 1.88 -5.63
N THR A 30 -12.68 1.02 -5.18
CA THR A 30 -13.69 1.41 -4.20
C THR A 30 -13.12 1.35 -2.79
N GLN A 31 -13.73 2.08 -1.85
CA GLN A 31 -13.33 2.01 -0.45
C GLN A 31 -13.44 0.59 0.13
N PRO A 32 -14.54 -0.16 -0.13
CA PRO A 32 -14.62 -1.54 0.35
C PRO A 32 -13.49 -2.42 -0.17
N THR A 33 -13.09 -2.26 -1.43
CA THR A 33 -11.96 -3.01 -2.01
C THR A 33 -10.66 -2.68 -1.27
N LEU A 34 -10.39 -1.40 -1.06
CA LEU A 34 -9.20 -0.95 -0.34
C LEU A 34 -9.19 -1.53 1.09
N SER A 35 -10.29 -1.35 1.81
CA SER A 35 -10.40 -1.82 3.19
C SER A 35 -10.23 -3.34 3.28
N HIS A 36 -10.84 -4.09 2.37
CA HIS A 36 -10.74 -5.55 2.33
C HIS A 36 -9.30 -6.00 2.12
N GLN A 37 -8.59 -5.40 1.17
CA GLN A 37 -7.22 -5.75 0.86
C GLN A 37 -6.27 -5.42 2.01
N LEU A 38 -6.50 -4.30 2.70
CA LEU A 38 -5.69 -3.95 3.88
C LEU A 38 -5.91 -4.95 5.01
N ARG A 39 -7.14 -5.38 5.24
CA ARG A 39 -7.43 -6.40 6.26
C ARG A 39 -6.78 -7.73 5.93
N ARG A 40 -6.78 -8.11 4.65
CA ARG A 40 -6.09 -9.32 4.21
C ARG A 40 -4.59 -9.21 4.46
N LEU A 41 -4.00 -8.06 4.18
CA LEU A 41 -2.59 -7.81 4.45
C LEU A 41 -2.29 -7.92 5.95
N GLU A 42 -3.11 -7.29 6.78
CA GLU A 42 -2.97 -7.37 8.23
C GLU A 42 -3.06 -8.82 8.72
N LYS A 43 -4.00 -9.59 8.18
CA LYS A 43 -4.14 -10.99 8.53
C LYS A 43 -2.93 -11.81 8.11
N THR A 44 -2.43 -11.59 6.89
CA THR A 44 -1.25 -12.28 6.37
C THR A 44 -0.02 -12.02 7.25
N LEU A 45 0.16 -10.78 7.70
CA LEU A 45 1.32 -10.37 8.49
C LEU A 45 1.12 -10.58 9.99
N GLY A 46 -0.11 -10.84 10.42
CA GLY A 46 -0.41 -11.03 11.84
C GLY A 46 -0.28 -9.77 12.67
N ALA A 47 -0.52 -8.60 12.09
CA ALA A 47 -0.35 -7.32 12.77
C ALA A 47 -1.34 -6.29 12.23
N GLU A 48 -1.81 -5.41 13.12
CA GLU A 48 -2.58 -4.24 12.68
C GLU A 48 -1.61 -3.21 12.12
N LEU A 49 -1.90 -2.73 10.91
CA LEU A 49 -1.07 -1.76 10.20
C LEU A 49 -1.71 -0.37 10.18
N VAL A 50 -3.03 -0.30 10.36
CA VAL A 50 -3.81 0.93 10.20
C VAL A 50 -4.65 1.17 11.45
N GLU A 51 -4.59 2.40 11.96
CA GLU A 51 -5.50 2.90 12.99
C GLU A 51 -6.62 3.65 12.28
N ARG A 52 -7.83 3.08 12.34
CA ARG A 52 -8.99 3.60 11.59
C ARG A 52 -9.68 4.70 12.39
N GLY A 53 -9.14 5.91 12.30
CA GLY A 53 -9.71 7.10 12.95
C GLY A 53 -9.84 8.22 11.93
N GLN A 54 -9.99 9.43 12.44
CA GLN A 54 -10.07 10.65 11.63
C GLN A 54 -9.02 11.65 12.16
N PRO A 55 -7.90 11.86 11.44
CA PRO A 55 -7.52 11.22 10.18
C PRO A 55 -7.06 9.78 10.39
N VAL A 56 -7.01 9.02 9.30
CA VAL A 56 -6.46 7.67 9.32
C VAL A 56 -4.95 7.74 9.53
N ALA A 57 -4.42 6.87 10.37
CA ALA A 57 -2.99 6.81 10.65
C ALA A 57 -2.50 5.37 10.56
N LEU A 58 -1.20 5.20 10.40
CA LEU A 58 -0.59 3.88 10.47
C LEU A 58 -0.14 3.60 11.90
N THR A 59 -0.19 2.33 12.28
CA THR A 59 0.45 1.87 13.52
C THR A 59 1.97 2.01 13.39
N PRO A 60 2.74 1.93 14.49
CA PRO A 60 4.20 1.97 14.38
C PRO A 60 4.77 0.91 13.42
N VAL A 61 4.28 -0.34 13.48
CA VAL A 61 4.73 -1.37 12.55
C VAL A 61 4.24 -1.09 11.14
N GLY A 62 3.04 -0.53 11.00
CA GLY A 62 2.51 -0.12 9.70
C GLY A 62 3.39 0.93 9.03
N ARG A 63 3.88 1.91 9.79
CA ARG A 63 4.79 2.93 9.26
C ARG A 63 6.10 2.31 8.78
N GLU A 64 6.65 1.37 9.54
CA GLU A 64 7.90 0.72 9.12
C GLU A 64 7.69 -0.13 7.87
N ILE A 65 6.59 -0.86 7.79
CA ILE A 65 6.27 -1.67 6.60
C ILE A 65 6.04 -0.75 5.39
N ALA A 66 5.34 0.37 5.57
CA ALA A 66 5.12 1.32 4.48
C ALA A 66 6.45 1.91 3.98
N ARG A 67 7.39 2.20 4.88
CA ARG A 67 8.72 2.67 4.51
C ARG A 67 9.43 1.65 3.60
N ARG A 68 9.41 0.39 4.00
CA ARG A 68 10.00 -0.69 3.19
C ARG A 68 9.25 -0.89 1.87
N ALA A 69 7.92 -0.77 1.92
CA ALA A 69 7.09 -0.89 0.73
C ALA A 69 7.45 0.16 -0.32
N ARG A 70 7.73 1.40 0.10
CA ARG A 70 8.15 2.46 -0.82
C ARG A 70 9.42 2.06 -1.56
N GLY A 71 10.40 1.47 -0.87
CA GLY A 71 11.63 0.99 -1.49
C GLY A 71 11.37 -0.12 -2.51
N ILE A 72 10.51 -1.08 -2.14
CA ILE A 72 10.14 -2.19 -3.03
C ILE A 72 9.43 -1.66 -4.28
N LEU A 73 8.47 -0.76 -4.12
CA LEU A 73 7.73 -0.20 -5.24
C LEU A 73 8.61 0.67 -6.14
N SER A 74 9.59 1.35 -5.56
CA SER A 74 10.58 2.10 -6.32
C SER A 74 11.42 1.15 -7.20
N GLU A 75 11.82 0.01 -6.66
CA GLU A 75 12.56 -1.00 -7.42
C GLU A 75 11.72 -1.55 -8.57
N VAL A 76 10.43 -1.78 -8.34
CA VAL A 76 9.52 -2.22 -9.41
C VAL A 76 9.49 -1.19 -10.54
N SER A 77 9.37 0.09 -10.20
CA SER A 77 9.37 1.17 -11.19
C SER A 77 10.69 1.23 -11.95
N ASP A 78 11.81 1.03 -11.26
CA ASP A 78 13.14 1.03 -11.87
C ASP A 78 13.29 -0.12 -12.87
N ILE A 79 12.80 -1.30 -12.51
CA ILE A 79 12.80 -2.46 -13.41
C ILE A 79 11.99 -2.16 -14.67
N GLN A 80 10.81 -1.57 -14.52
CA GLN A 80 9.95 -1.23 -15.65
C GLN A 80 10.63 -0.21 -16.57
N ARG A 81 11.28 0.80 -16.00
CA ARG A 81 12.00 1.80 -16.78
C ARG A 81 13.18 1.20 -17.51
N LEU A 82 13.91 0.30 -16.86
CA LEU A 82 15.05 -0.40 -17.49
C LEU A 82 14.56 -1.21 -18.68
N ALA A 83 13.51 -2.00 -18.52
CA ALA A 83 12.93 -2.81 -19.58
C ALA A 83 12.45 -1.94 -20.75
N SER A 84 11.81 -0.82 -20.46
CA SER A 84 11.32 0.11 -21.47
C SER A 84 12.46 0.69 -22.32
N ARG A 85 13.59 1.02 -21.69
CA ARG A 85 14.75 1.56 -22.42
C ARG A 85 15.38 0.52 -23.34
N VAL A 86 15.39 -0.75 -22.92
CA VAL A 86 15.98 -1.84 -23.71
C VAL A 86 15.03 -2.28 -24.82
N GLY A 87 13.73 -2.36 -24.51
CA GLY A 87 12.72 -2.84 -25.44
C GLY A 87 12.20 -1.80 -26.40
N GLY A 88 12.48 -0.53 -26.10
CA GLY A 88 12.02 0.55 -26.91
C GLY A 88 12.99 1.02 -27.91
#